data_4327ad3a200915ae9c2ac654beb24268
#
_entry.id   4327ad3a200915ae9c2ac654beb24268
#
_cell.length_a   1.000
_cell.length_b   1.000
_cell.length_c   1.000
_cell.angle_alpha   90.00
_cell.angle_beta   90.00
_cell.angle_gamma   90.00
#
_symmetry.space_group_name_H-M   'P 1'
#
loop_
_entity.id
_entity.type
_entity.pdbx_description
1 polymer ?
#
loop_
_entity_poly.entity_id
_entity_poly.type
_entity_poly.pdbx_seq_one_letter_code
_entity_poly.pdbx_strand_id
1 'polypeptide(L)'
;MENRRKKWYDLFGLLPRNLGRLLLWLGLIPIAFIIVLLVYAWRADQYELDEVLAPLENCAAYDRNGQWIGTLTDHDRVYVARNELPDNLVNAFIAREDEAFFDHGGIVYSSIIRSICRNLTTLSYAQGASTITMQLARNCYELGGKTLDRKVLEMAVARRIEGKYSKDEILTAYLNRIYFGQQCYGIAQAADLYFGKKVADLTLAECATLAGLVRGPSIYNPVYSPEAAVKVRNATLERMFECEFITQEQLWQASREPMTVAGEREARPGSYPILVISRELSDLDCCDEQEGTSSIFVMTTLDLEFQRMVEEISEPALTALEASPVWAGLPRRVDNQLKNCVQAAVLCVDSRKGDLLAVTGGRSALDGVDRWQTMVMPGDLFTPVVNLCAVDQRRTVIRSSPEVTGRGVGFNTVIETAQKAGYKGDLPRSPDLYAGRFRAPLSHAVNALYLIGNDGRNVQISSVRQVGTTKKNLVMVNAPSPEESRREILPRESAHLVAALPPFRYDERSRKTSVNVRLPENTGHFSAVMGRYFTVFVWVGFDEPDEAVYKKKGVASALAKTSAALAGEVYDRAEENRRKAVRERREKEAPAEQDT
;
A
#
# COMPACT_ATOMS: atom_id res chain seq x y z
N MET A 1 -51.77 -3.32 55.84
CA MET A 1 -50.87 -3.04 54.69
C MET A 1 -51.50 -3.34 53.33
N GLU A 2 -52.54 -4.06 53.26
CA GLU A 2 -53.25 -4.50 52.04
C GLU A 2 -54.05 -3.38 51.35
N ASN A 3 -54.49 -2.38 52.10
CA ASN A 3 -55.34 -1.29 51.60
C ASN A 3 -54.56 -0.15 50.85
N ARG A 4 -53.22 -0.14 50.87
CA ARG A 4 -52.40 0.83 50.08
C ARG A 4 -52.07 0.32 48.68
N ARG A 5 -52.02 -0.99 48.44
CA ARG A 5 -51.73 -1.57 47.14
C ARG A 5 -52.87 -1.41 46.12
N LYS A 6 -54.11 -1.49 46.57
CA LYS A 6 -55.32 -1.31 45.71
C LYS A 6 -55.43 0.11 45.12
N LYS A 7 -55.03 1.16 45.84
CA LYS A 7 -55.10 2.55 45.35
C LYS A 7 -54.23 2.87 44.14
N TRP A 8 -53.16 2.15 43.94
CA TRP A 8 -52.27 2.39 42.77
C TRP A 8 -52.82 1.75 41.48
N TYR A 9 -53.50 0.62 41.58
CA TYR A 9 -54.11 -0.04 40.41
C TYR A 9 -55.34 0.69 39.91
N ASP A 10 -56.12 1.31 40.80
CA ASP A 10 -57.33 2.08 40.45
C ASP A 10 -57.00 3.42 39.78
N LEU A 11 -55.80 4.00 40.02
CA LEU A 11 -55.33 5.23 39.34
C LEU A 11 -54.97 4.98 37.87
N PHE A 12 -54.48 3.80 37.53
CA PHE A 12 -54.20 3.41 36.16
C PHE A 12 -55.46 2.99 35.37
N GLY A 13 -56.49 2.58 36.00
CA GLY A 13 -57.80 2.20 35.39
C GLY A 13 -58.60 3.38 34.85
N LEU A 14 -58.33 4.61 35.30
CA LEU A 14 -59.00 5.84 34.87
C LEU A 14 -58.40 6.52 33.65
N LEU A 15 -57.24 6.08 33.20
CA LEU A 15 -56.58 6.62 32.01
C LEU A 15 -57.10 5.92 30.73
N PRO A 16 -57.47 6.68 29.67
CA PRO A 16 -57.89 6.07 28.42
C PRO A 16 -56.75 5.12 27.96
N ARG A 17 -57.12 3.91 27.52
CA ARG A 17 -56.16 2.83 27.13
C ARG A 17 -54.96 3.31 26.28
N ASN A 18 -55.20 4.34 25.47
CA ASN A 18 -54.13 4.95 24.63
C ASN A 18 -53.17 5.83 25.43
N LEU A 19 -53.64 6.52 26.47
CA LEU A 19 -52.80 7.36 27.33
C LEU A 19 -51.94 6.52 28.28
N GLY A 20 -52.45 5.42 28.81
CA GLY A 20 -51.69 4.46 29.61
C GLY A 20 -50.57 3.78 28.80
N ARG A 21 -50.85 3.43 27.54
CA ARG A 21 -49.79 2.93 26.60
C ARG A 21 -48.76 4.00 26.30
N LEU A 22 -49.16 5.25 26.05
CA LEU A 22 -48.23 6.37 25.79
C LEU A 22 -47.30 6.61 26.99
N LEU A 23 -47.84 6.61 28.22
CA LEU A 23 -47.06 6.77 29.46
C LEU A 23 -46.08 5.59 29.67
N LEU A 24 -46.47 4.37 29.30
CA LEU A 24 -45.61 3.19 29.36
C LEU A 24 -44.46 3.30 28.36
N TRP A 25 -44.74 3.72 27.11
CA TRP A 25 -43.70 3.99 26.11
C TRP A 25 -42.79 5.14 26.51
N LEU A 26 -43.32 6.24 27.05
CA LEU A 26 -42.56 7.36 27.59
C LEU A 26 -41.63 6.97 28.73
N GLY A 27 -42.00 5.95 29.53
CA GLY A 27 -41.14 5.38 30.58
C GLY A 27 -40.11 4.38 30.04
N LEU A 28 -40.44 3.58 29.01
CA LEU A 28 -39.54 2.57 28.44
C LEU A 28 -38.46 3.15 27.54
N ILE A 29 -38.74 4.23 26.80
CA ILE A 29 -37.77 4.87 25.91
C ILE A 29 -36.50 5.36 26.65
N PRO A 30 -36.60 6.11 27.79
CA PRO A 30 -35.42 6.50 28.57
C PRO A 30 -34.65 5.30 29.12
N ILE A 31 -35.34 4.24 29.56
CA ILE A 31 -34.70 3.02 30.07
C ILE A 31 -33.92 2.33 28.95
N ALA A 32 -34.52 2.16 27.78
CA ALA A 32 -33.86 1.60 26.62
C ALA A 32 -32.64 2.44 26.21
N PHE A 33 -32.77 3.76 26.23
CA PHE A 33 -31.67 4.67 25.93
C PHE A 33 -30.52 4.54 26.94
N ILE A 34 -30.82 4.44 28.23
CA ILE A 34 -29.80 4.20 29.28
C ILE A 34 -29.11 2.86 29.07
N ILE A 35 -29.87 1.80 28.74
CA ILE A 35 -29.26 0.49 28.43
C ILE A 35 -28.32 0.59 27.25
N VAL A 36 -28.69 1.29 26.19
CA VAL A 36 -27.81 1.52 25.03
C VAL A 36 -26.54 2.25 25.46
N LEU A 37 -26.64 3.32 26.24
CA LEU A 37 -25.48 4.05 26.75
C LEU A 37 -24.55 3.17 27.59
N LEU A 38 -25.12 2.31 28.45
CA LEU A 38 -24.34 1.37 29.29
C LEU A 38 -23.62 0.31 28.43
N VAL A 39 -24.27 -0.20 27.38
CA VAL A 39 -23.66 -1.14 26.44
C VAL A 39 -22.48 -0.49 25.72
N TYR A 40 -22.64 0.75 25.22
CA TYR A 40 -21.54 1.43 24.55
C TYR A 40 -20.44 1.87 25.52
N ALA A 41 -20.76 2.23 26.75
CA ALA A 41 -19.77 2.48 27.79
C ALA A 41 -18.94 1.22 28.09
N TRP A 42 -19.61 0.07 28.24
CA TRP A 42 -18.94 -1.22 28.42
C TRP A 42 -18.08 -1.61 27.19
N ARG A 43 -18.59 -1.42 25.97
CA ARG A 43 -17.81 -1.65 24.73
C ARG A 43 -16.59 -0.73 24.66
N ALA A 44 -16.76 0.54 24.99
CA ALA A 44 -15.67 1.51 25.01
C ALA A 44 -14.59 1.16 26.04
N ASP A 45 -14.99 0.48 27.14
CA ASP A 45 -14.08 0.08 28.21
C ASP A 45 -13.12 -1.04 27.82
N GLN A 46 -13.40 -1.72 26.72
CA GLN A 46 -12.51 -2.75 26.14
C GLN A 46 -11.27 -2.15 25.48
N TYR A 47 -11.26 -0.84 25.18
CA TYR A 47 -10.15 -0.16 24.54
C TYR A 47 -9.18 0.39 25.57
N GLU A 48 -7.91 0.02 25.47
CA GLU A 48 -6.85 0.51 26.35
C GLU A 48 -6.46 1.95 26.00
N LEU A 49 -6.64 2.89 26.92
CA LEU A 49 -6.38 4.30 26.64
C LEU A 49 -4.89 4.62 26.54
N ASP A 50 -4.00 3.78 27.07
CA ASP A 50 -2.56 4.01 27.02
C ASP A 50 -2.02 4.01 25.58
N GLU A 51 -2.71 3.36 24.66
CA GLU A 51 -2.41 3.38 23.23
C GLU A 51 -2.53 4.80 22.62
N VAL A 52 -3.34 5.68 23.20
CA VAL A 52 -3.54 7.05 22.67
C VAL A 52 -2.24 7.85 22.67
N LEU A 53 -1.45 7.74 23.73
CA LEU A 53 -0.15 8.43 23.86
C LEU A 53 1.04 7.49 23.61
N ALA A 54 0.80 6.20 23.38
CA ALA A 54 1.88 5.27 23.09
C ALA A 54 2.71 5.81 21.90
N PRO A 55 4.05 5.73 21.98
CA PRO A 55 4.87 6.00 20.82
C PRO A 55 4.39 5.13 19.66
N LEU A 56 4.16 5.74 18.50
CA LEU A 56 3.84 4.98 17.31
C LEU A 56 5.06 4.14 16.97
N GLU A 57 4.91 2.83 17.02
CA GLU A 57 6.01 1.91 16.83
C GLU A 57 6.58 2.03 15.43
N ASN A 58 7.89 2.14 15.33
CA ASN A 58 8.61 2.10 14.07
C ASN A 58 8.89 0.64 13.73
N CYS A 59 8.22 0.12 12.72
CA CYS A 59 8.59 -1.15 12.11
C CYS A 59 9.70 -0.87 11.09
N ALA A 60 10.95 -1.15 11.44
CA ALA A 60 12.10 -0.87 10.60
C ALA A 60 12.44 -2.06 9.70
N ALA A 61 12.66 -1.77 8.41
CA ALA A 61 13.16 -2.74 7.43
C ALA A 61 14.65 -2.55 7.18
N TYR A 62 15.37 -3.66 7.16
CA TYR A 62 16.79 -3.73 6.86
C TYR A 62 17.02 -4.63 5.65
N ASP A 63 18.01 -4.29 4.83
CA ASP A 63 18.45 -5.13 3.72
C ASP A 63 19.13 -6.41 4.23
N ARG A 64 19.47 -7.31 3.31
CA ARG A 64 20.16 -8.57 3.62
C ARG A 64 21.51 -8.40 4.31
N ASN A 65 22.12 -7.21 4.22
CA ASN A 65 23.43 -6.85 4.78
C ASN A 65 23.30 -6.07 6.09
N GLY A 66 22.07 -5.83 6.58
CA GLY A 66 21.77 -5.06 7.78
C GLY A 66 21.75 -3.54 7.56
N GLN A 67 21.74 -3.06 6.32
CA GLN A 67 21.59 -1.65 6.02
C GLN A 67 20.09 -1.27 6.12
N TRP A 68 19.81 -0.12 6.71
CA TRP A 68 18.46 0.37 6.85
C TRP A 68 17.85 0.74 5.49
N ILE A 69 16.66 0.19 5.19
CA ILE A 69 15.89 0.46 3.96
C ILE A 69 14.87 1.58 4.20
N GLY A 70 14.14 1.49 5.30
CA GLY A 70 13.07 2.39 5.65
C GLY A 70 12.23 1.86 6.81
N THR A 71 11.15 2.57 7.13
CA THR A 71 10.14 2.13 8.08
C THR A 71 8.95 1.55 7.34
N LEU A 72 8.41 0.44 7.84
CA LEU A 72 7.28 -0.30 7.27
C LEU A 72 5.93 0.20 7.79
N THR A 73 5.92 0.76 8.98
CA THR A 73 4.86 1.64 9.42
C THR A 73 5.07 2.92 8.66
N ASP A 74 4.09 3.27 7.83
CA ASP A 74 4.11 4.41 6.94
C ASP A 74 4.97 5.55 7.47
N HIS A 75 6.26 5.49 7.16
CA HIS A 75 7.30 6.50 7.41
C HIS A 75 7.92 6.56 8.82
N ASP A 76 9.10 7.15 8.92
CA ASP A 76 9.71 7.65 10.16
C ASP A 76 8.70 8.56 10.88
N ARG A 77 7.91 7.99 11.76
CA ARG A 77 6.97 8.75 12.57
C ARG A 77 7.77 9.51 13.62
N VAL A 78 8.29 10.64 13.21
CA VAL A 78 8.92 11.58 14.14
C VAL A 78 7.81 12.16 14.99
N TYR A 79 7.79 11.80 16.27
CA TYR A 79 6.87 12.38 17.23
C TYR A 79 7.24 13.85 17.45
N VAL A 80 6.30 14.74 17.22
CA VAL A 80 6.45 16.17 17.49
C VAL A 80 5.79 16.47 18.83
N ALA A 81 6.57 16.96 19.78
CA ALA A 81 6.06 17.34 21.09
C ALA A 81 5.21 18.63 21.00
N ARG A 82 4.32 18.86 21.98
CA ARG A 82 3.42 20.03 21.99
C ARG A 82 4.17 21.36 21.84
N ASN A 83 5.31 21.50 22.48
CA ASN A 83 6.15 22.71 22.44
C ASN A 83 6.87 22.93 21.10
N GLU A 84 6.87 21.95 20.21
CA GLU A 84 7.43 22.04 18.86
C GLU A 84 6.37 22.37 17.80
N LEU A 85 5.08 22.35 18.19
CA LEU A 85 3.95 22.67 17.31
C LEU A 85 3.71 24.19 17.32
N PRO A 86 3.87 24.88 16.17
CA PRO A 86 3.58 26.32 16.07
C PRO A 86 2.10 26.61 16.37
N ASP A 87 1.82 27.74 17.02
CA ASP A 87 0.45 28.16 17.32
C ASP A 87 -0.40 28.33 16.05
N ASN A 88 0.19 28.82 14.96
CA ASN A 88 -0.51 28.91 13.66
C ASN A 88 -1.00 27.56 13.16
N LEU A 89 -0.21 26.50 13.37
CA LEU A 89 -0.61 25.14 12.99
C LEU A 89 -1.75 24.64 13.86
N VAL A 90 -1.62 24.76 15.17
CA VAL A 90 -2.65 24.38 16.15
C VAL A 90 -3.97 25.10 15.83
N ASN A 91 -3.90 26.42 15.65
CA ASN A 91 -5.06 27.25 15.35
C ASN A 91 -5.72 26.89 14.00
N ALA A 92 -4.93 26.53 12.98
CA ALA A 92 -5.44 26.08 11.69
C ALA A 92 -6.27 24.80 11.82
N PHE A 93 -5.79 23.82 12.58
CA PHE A 93 -6.53 22.58 12.82
C PHE A 93 -7.78 22.79 13.66
N ILE A 94 -7.70 23.61 14.72
CA ILE A 94 -8.86 23.96 15.55
C ILE A 94 -9.92 24.67 14.73
N ALA A 95 -9.56 25.72 14.00
CA ALA A 95 -10.49 26.48 13.16
C ALA A 95 -11.17 25.59 12.11
N ARG A 96 -10.42 24.63 11.58
CA ARG A 96 -10.89 23.79 10.48
C ARG A 96 -11.70 22.59 10.91
N GLU A 97 -11.29 21.92 11.99
CA GLU A 97 -11.84 20.63 12.39
C GLU A 97 -12.76 20.73 13.63
N ASP A 98 -12.43 21.60 14.60
CA ASP A 98 -13.12 21.62 15.89
C ASP A 98 -12.95 22.97 16.63
N GLU A 99 -13.64 23.99 16.17
CA GLU A 99 -13.55 25.37 16.67
C GLU A 99 -13.70 25.49 18.19
N ALA A 100 -14.56 24.66 18.80
CA ALA A 100 -14.80 24.64 20.23
C ALA A 100 -13.98 23.57 20.98
N PHE A 101 -12.84 23.12 20.39
CA PHE A 101 -12.07 22.00 20.93
C PHE A 101 -11.73 22.14 22.42
N PHE A 102 -11.32 23.32 22.86
CA PHE A 102 -10.96 23.56 24.25
C PHE A 102 -12.15 23.69 25.21
N ASP A 103 -13.39 23.88 24.69
CA ASP A 103 -14.58 24.19 25.47
C ASP A 103 -15.47 22.97 25.76
N HIS A 104 -15.24 21.83 25.08
CA HIS A 104 -16.09 20.65 25.23
C HIS A 104 -15.34 19.42 25.74
N GLY A 105 -16.06 18.44 26.28
CA GLY A 105 -15.48 17.16 26.76
C GLY A 105 -15.58 16.04 25.72
N GLY A 106 -15.04 16.26 24.50
CA GLY A 106 -14.92 15.28 23.42
C GLY A 106 -16.13 15.15 22.51
N ILE A 107 -17.31 15.65 22.90
CA ILE A 107 -18.54 15.57 22.14
C ILE A 107 -19.24 16.92 22.11
N VAL A 108 -19.61 17.42 20.94
CA VAL A 108 -20.42 18.63 20.76
C VAL A 108 -21.85 18.21 20.39
N TYR A 109 -22.71 18.08 21.40
CA TYR A 109 -24.09 17.62 21.21
C TYR A 109 -24.92 18.53 20.29
N SER A 110 -24.71 19.84 20.35
CA SER A 110 -25.39 20.82 19.47
C SER A 110 -25.06 20.59 17.99
N SER A 111 -23.81 20.23 17.68
CA SER A 111 -23.37 19.92 16.31
C SER A 111 -23.97 18.60 15.81
N ILE A 112 -24.15 17.62 16.70
CA ILE A 112 -24.81 16.35 16.37
C ILE A 112 -26.29 16.61 16.03
N ILE A 113 -27.00 17.35 16.88
CA ILE A 113 -28.43 17.68 16.66
C ILE A 113 -28.58 18.46 15.34
N ARG A 114 -27.73 19.46 15.10
CA ARG A 114 -27.72 20.25 13.86
C ARG A 114 -27.48 19.37 12.62
N SER A 115 -26.55 18.43 12.73
CA SER A 115 -26.26 17.48 11.64
C SER A 115 -27.44 16.54 11.37
N ILE A 116 -28.11 16.02 12.39
CA ILE A 116 -29.31 15.19 12.27
C ILE A 116 -30.43 15.98 11.59
N CYS A 117 -30.71 17.20 12.06
CA CYS A 117 -31.73 18.05 11.45
C CYS A 117 -31.45 18.35 9.98
N ARG A 118 -30.18 18.65 9.64
CA ARG A 118 -29.77 18.92 8.27
C ARG A 118 -29.91 17.67 7.39
N ASN A 119 -29.48 16.50 7.87
CA ASN A 119 -29.59 15.23 7.12
C ASN A 119 -31.05 14.87 6.85
N LEU A 120 -31.95 15.14 7.78
CA LEU A 120 -33.41 14.94 7.60
C LEU A 120 -33.99 15.91 6.54
N THR A 121 -33.47 17.12 6.44
CA THR A 121 -33.99 18.13 5.49
C THR A 121 -33.38 18.01 4.10
N THR A 122 -32.12 17.57 3.98
CA THR A 122 -31.38 17.50 2.70
C THR A 122 -31.30 16.11 2.08
N LEU A 123 -31.74 15.07 2.80
CA LEU A 123 -31.60 13.64 2.42
C LEU A 123 -30.14 13.28 2.01
N SER A 124 -29.17 14.03 2.52
CA SER A 124 -27.74 13.84 2.23
C SER A 124 -26.96 13.72 3.53
N TYR A 125 -25.90 12.89 3.51
CA TYR A 125 -24.98 12.79 4.64
C TYR A 125 -24.15 14.08 4.73
N ALA A 126 -24.59 15.06 5.52
CA ALA A 126 -23.82 16.27 5.80
C ALA A 126 -22.66 15.94 6.75
N GLN A 127 -21.45 16.16 6.31
CA GLN A 127 -20.24 16.08 7.14
C GLN A 127 -20.23 17.25 8.14
N GLY A 128 -19.67 17.04 9.37
CA GLY A 128 -19.37 18.14 10.25
C GLY A 128 -19.70 18.01 11.74
N ALA A 129 -20.01 16.82 12.25
CA ALA A 129 -20.31 16.61 13.69
C ALA A 129 -19.21 15.82 14.44
N SER A 130 -18.05 15.59 13.86
CA SER A 130 -16.95 14.85 14.51
C SER A 130 -15.95 15.82 15.10
N THR A 131 -15.64 15.66 16.38
CA THR A 131 -14.59 16.40 17.07
C THR A 131 -13.21 15.82 16.79
N ILE A 132 -12.15 16.59 17.11
CA ILE A 132 -10.75 16.10 17.07
C ILE A 132 -10.60 14.84 17.92
N THR A 133 -11.18 14.80 19.13
CA THR A 133 -11.09 13.63 20.01
C THR A 133 -11.80 12.40 19.43
N MET A 134 -12.95 12.57 18.75
CA MET A 134 -13.62 11.47 18.05
C MET A 134 -12.80 10.96 16.86
N GLN A 135 -12.14 11.86 16.14
CA GLN A 135 -11.24 11.48 15.05
C GLN A 135 -10.00 10.73 15.59
N LEU A 136 -9.45 11.18 16.71
CA LEU A 136 -8.35 10.49 17.39
C LEU A 136 -8.76 9.08 17.82
N ALA A 137 -9.93 8.93 18.47
CA ALA A 137 -10.46 7.62 18.86
C ALA A 137 -10.57 6.67 17.66
N ARG A 138 -11.07 7.16 16.53
CA ARG A 138 -11.15 6.37 15.29
C ARG A 138 -9.79 5.96 14.76
N ASN A 139 -8.80 6.84 14.82
CA ASN A 139 -7.47 6.60 14.28
C ASN A 139 -6.62 5.69 15.18
N CYS A 140 -6.87 5.68 16.50
CA CYS A 140 -6.15 4.82 17.43
C CYS A 140 -6.64 3.36 17.40
N TYR A 141 -7.96 3.14 17.20
CA TYR A 141 -8.58 1.85 17.43
C TYR A 141 -9.24 1.24 16.18
N GLU A 142 -8.87 1.70 14.99
CA GLU A 142 -9.38 1.20 13.70
C GLU A 142 -10.88 0.87 13.69
N LEU A 143 -11.68 1.73 14.30
CA LEU A 143 -13.13 1.55 14.41
C LEU A 143 -13.75 1.47 13.01
N GLY A 144 -13.90 0.25 12.48
CA GLY A 144 -14.22 -0.04 11.09
C GLY A 144 -15.60 0.37 10.62
N GLY A 145 -15.74 0.59 9.30
CA GLY A 145 -16.99 0.82 8.59
C GLY A 145 -17.59 2.23 8.76
N LYS A 146 -18.49 2.63 7.85
CA LYS A 146 -19.25 3.92 7.95
C LYS A 146 -20.64 3.65 8.50
N THR A 147 -20.76 3.28 9.80
CA THR A 147 -22.00 2.89 10.45
C THR A 147 -22.37 3.84 11.61
N LEU A 148 -23.65 3.87 11.98
CA LEU A 148 -24.11 4.58 13.18
C LEU A 148 -23.53 3.94 14.46
N ASP A 149 -23.41 2.62 14.49
CA ASP A 149 -22.80 1.88 15.60
C ASP A 149 -21.39 2.38 15.90
N ARG A 150 -20.54 2.44 14.85
CA ARG A 150 -19.20 3.02 14.97
C ARG A 150 -19.24 4.44 15.52
N LYS A 151 -20.17 5.28 15.04
CA LYS A 151 -20.23 6.68 15.46
C LYS A 151 -20.56 6.84 16.94
N VAL A 152 -21.44 6.00 17.47
CA VAL A 152 -21.74 6.00 18.92
C VAL A 152 -20.54 5.46 19.71
N LEU A 153 -19.84 4.47 19.19
CA LEU A 153 -18.62 3.95 19.83
C LEU A 153 -17.49 4.99 19.84
N GLU A 154 -17.26 5.69 18.72
CA GLU A 154 -16.32 6.84 18.66
C GLU A 154 -16.62 7.87 19.76
N MET A 155 -17.90 8.20 19.98
CA MET A 155 -18.30 9.14 21.03
C MET A 155 -18.00 8.60 22.44
N ALA A 156 -18.30 7.32 22.69
CA ALA A 156 -18.05 6.70 23.98
C ALA A 156 -16.55 6.64 24.31
N VAL A 157 -15.73 6.24 23.34
CA VAL A 157 -14.26 6.22 23.49
C VAL A 157 -13.69 7.63 23.64
N ALA A 158 -14.15 8.60 22.82
CA ALA A 158 -13.73 9.99 22.93
C ALA A 158 -14.00 10.57 24.33
N ARG A 159 -15.14 10.22 24.93
CA ARG A 159 -15.46 10.66 26.31
C ARG A 159 -14.50 10.10 27.35
N ARG A 160 -14.02 8.87 27.16
CA ARG A 160 -13.00 8.26 28.04
C ARG A 160 -11.64 8.91 27.85
N ILE A 161 -11.23 9.18 26.61
CA ILE A 161 -9.99 9.89 26.29
C ILE A 161 -9.95 11.26 26.99
N GLU A 162 -11.00 12.05 26.89
CA GLU A 162 -11.12 13.35 27.56
C GLU A 162 -11.14 13.26 29.09
N GLY A 163 -11.54 12.14 29.63
CA GLY A 163 -11.49 11.88 31.08
C GLY A 163 -10.08 11.54 31.60
N LYS A 164 -9.18 11.12 30.72
CA LYS A 164 -7.84 10.67 31.09
C LYS A 164 -6.75 11.65 30.68
N TYR A 165 -6.89 12.33 29.54
CA TYR A 165 -5.85 13.16 28.93
C TYR A 165 -6.26 14.63 28.83
N SER A 166 -5.28 15.53 28.90
CA SER A 166 -5.45 16.95 28.66
C SER A 166 -5.70 17.28 27.19
N LYS A 167 -6.25 18.43 26.90
CA LYS A 167 -6.47 18.92 25.54
C LYS A 167 -5.19 18.98 24.70
N ASP A 168 -4.09 19.42 25.31
CA ASP A 168 -2.80 19.47 24.63
C ASP A 168 -2.26 18.07 24.29
N GLU A 169 -2.43 17.09 25.17
CA GLU A 169 -2.06 15.69 24.89
C GLU A 169 -2.92 15.10 23.78
N ILE A 170 -4.24 15.32 23.82
CA ILE A 170 -5.18 14.86 22.80
C ILE A 170 -4.83 15.45 21.41
N LEU A 171 -4.61 16.76 21.36
CA LEU A 171 -4.26 17.46 20.12
C LEU A 171 -2.91 16.99 19.56
N THR A 172 -1.92 16.84 20.43
CA THR A 172 -0.59 16.35 20.07
C THR A 172 -0.66 14.93 19.54
N ALA A 173 -1.38 14.04 20.22
CA ALA A 173 -1.60 12.67 19.75
C ALA A 173 -2.34 12.64 18.40
N TYR A 174 -3.34 13.50 18.21
CA TYR A 174 -4.08 13.63 16.97
C TYR A 174 -3.18 14.04 15.80
N LEU A 175 -2.41 15.14 15.96
CA LEU A 175 -1.52 15.65 14.91
C LEU A 175 -0.40 14.68 14.53
N ASN A 176 0.05 13.86 15.47
CA ASN A 176 1.07 12.84 15.22
C ASN A 176 0.50 11.56 14.56
N ARG A 177 -0.84 11.41 14.43
CA ARG A 177 -1.47 10.17 13.94
C ARG A 177 -2.31 10.33 12.70
N ILE A 178 -2.78 11.55 12.37
CA ILE A 178 -3.73 11.74 11.28
C ILE A 178 -3.09 11.49 9.92
N TYR A 179 -3.90 11.06 8.98
CA TYR A 179 -3.51 10.77 7.60
C TYR A 179 -3.56 12.02 6.73
N PHE A 180 -2.46 12.32 6.04
CA PHE A 180 -2.30 13.46 5.14
C PHE A 180 -2.27 13.10 3.65
N GLY A 181 -2.54 11.86 3.27
CA GLY A 181 -2.41 11.39 1.89
C GLY A 181 -1.01 10.86 1.58
N GLN A 182 -0.85 10.18 0.43
CA GLN A 182 0.42 9.60 0.01
C GLN A 182 1.09 8.73 1.09
N GLN A 183 0.29 7.94 1.79
CA GLN A 183 0.75 7.12 2.92
C GLN A 183 1.46 7.91 4.03
N CYS A 184 1.19 9.21 4.12
CA CYS A 184 1.76 10.11 5.09
C CYS A 184 0.87 10.23 6.33
N TYR A 185 1.39 9.82 7.48
CA TYR A 185 0.74 9.89 8.78
C TYR A 185 1.55 10.75 9.74
N GLY A 186 0.89 11.70 10.37
CA GLY A 186 1.51 12.61 11.31
C GLY A 186 2.11 13.86 10.67
N ILE A 187 2.12 14.90 11.48
CA ILE A 187 2.41 16.29 11.05
C ILE A 187 3.88 16.50 10.66
N ALA A 188 4.81 15.83 11.35
CA ALA A 188 6.24 15.94 11.04
C ALA A 188 6.53 15.52 9.61
N GLN A 189 5.97 14.39 9.26
CA GLN A 189 6.13 13.82 7.95
C GLN A 189 5.42 14.62 6.87
N ALA A 190 4.20 15.13 7.15
CA ALA A 190 3.47 15.96 6.21
C ALA A 190 4.23 17.27 5.92
N ALA A 191 4.84 17.88 6.93
CA ALA A 191 5.68 19.08 6.77
C ALA A 191 6.91 18.78 5.89
N ASP A 192 7.56 17.66 6.12
CA ASP A 192 8.73 17.24 5.33
C ASP A 192 8.33 16.82 3.91
N LEU A 193 7.27 16.02 3.75
CA LEU A 193 6.80 15.53 2.45
C LEU A 193 6.37 16.66 1.52
N TYR A 194 5.51 17.55 2.01
CA TYR A 194 4.90 18.57 1.15
C TYR A 194 5.74 19.83 1.02
N PHE A 195 6.51 20.19 2.06
CA PHE A 195 7.23 21.47 2.08
C PHE A 195 8.74 21.34 2.30
N GLY A 196 9.25 20.15 2.61
CA GLY A 196 10.67 19.94 2.88
C GLY A 196 11.16 20.65 4.15
N LYS A 197 10.26 20.89 5.10
CA LYS A 197 10.51 21.71 6.31
C LYS A 197 10.26 20.91 7.58
N LYS A 198 10.89 21.34 8.66
CA LYS A 198 10.46 20.94 10.01
C LYS A 198 9.14 21.63 10.34
N VAL A 199 8.36 21.03 11.23
CA VAL A 199 7.05 21.57 11.65
C VAL A 199 7.15 23.00 12.20
N ALA A 200 8.22 23.30 12.93
CA ALA A 200 8.46 24.63 13.49
C ALA A 200 8.71 25.73 12.44
N ASP A 201 9.12 25.36 11.22
CA ASP A 201 9.48 26.27 10.14
C ASP A 201 8.35 26.52 9.13
N LEU A 202 7.16 25.95 9.38
CA LEU A 202 6.00 26.10 8.51
C LEU A 202 5.46 27.54 8.53
N THR A 203 5.17 28.08 7.33
CA THR A 203 4.48 29.37 7.21
C THR A 203 2.99 29.23 7.56
N LEU A 204 2.31 30.36 7.78
CA LEU A 204 0.85 30.36 8.01
C LEU A 204 0.08 29.71 6.87
N ALA A 205 0.47 29.98 5.62
CA ALA A 205 -0.14 29.38 4.43
C ALA A 205 0.06 27.86 4.36
N GLU A 206 1.24 27.38 4.72
CA GLU A 206 1.56 25.94 4.79
C GLU A 206 0.78 25.24 5.92
N CYS A 207 0.69 25.86 7.10
CA CYS A 207 -0.13 25.36 8.22
C CYS A 207 -1.61 25.20 7.80
N ALA A 208 -2.17 26.24 7.14
CA ALA A 208 -3.54 26.21 6.65
C ALA A 208 -3.75 25.17 5.53
N THR A 209 -2.73 24.94 4.70
CA THR A 209 -2.77 23.90 3.67
C THR A 209 -2.86 22.51 4.30
N LEU A 210 -2.00 22.20 5.28
CA LEU A 210 -2.01 20.91 5.97
C LEU A 210 -3.34 20.67 6.70
N ALA A 211 -3.87 21.68 7.41
CA ALA A 211 -5.16 21.55 8.08
C ALA A 211 -6.33 21.34 7.08
N GLY A 212 -6.28 21.99 5.91
CA GLY A 212 -7.27 21.82 4.86
C GLY A 212 -7.23 20.46 4.17
N LEU A 213 -6.04 19.90 4.03
CA LEU A 213 -5.77 18.63 3.34
C LEU A 213 -6.48 17.44 4.00
N VAL A 214 -6.60 17.42 5.33
CA VAL A 214 -7.13 16.28 6.12
C VAL A 214 -8.54 15.84 5.70
N ARG A 215 -9.37 16.77 5.25
CA ARG A 215 -10.76 16.44 4.82
C ARG A 215 -10.86 15.67 3.51
N GLY A 216 -9.82 15.68 2.71
CA GLY A 216 -9.79 14.99 1.43
C GLY A 216 -8.36 14.90 0.88
N PRO A 217 -7.50 14.08 1.50
CA PRO A 217 -6.08 14.05 1.17
C PRO A 217 -5.78 13.73 -0.30
N SER A 218 -6.63 12.94 -0.94
CA SER A 218 -6.48 12.63 -2.38
C SER A 218 -7.00 13.74 -3.29
N ILE A 219 -7.96 14.56 -2.80
CA ILE A 219 -8.59 15.63 -3.60
C ILE A 219 -7.78 16.94 -3.52
N TYR A 220 -7.27 17.24 -2.32
CA TYR A 220 -6.60 18.52 -2.02
C TYR A 220 -5.08 18.38 -1.96
N ASN A 221 -4.53 17.35 -2.57
CA ASN A 221 -3.10 17.09 -2.59
C ASN A 221 -2.35 18.23 -3.31
N PRO A 222 -1.42 18.94 -2.63
CA PRO A 222 -0.75 20.10 -3.23
C PRO A 222 0.19 19.73 -4.37
N VAL A 223 0.66 18.47 -4.44
CA VAL A 223 1.51 17.98 -5.53
C VAL A 223 0.69 17.68 -6.79
N TYR A 224 -0.45 16.98 -6.64
CA TYR A 224 -1.25 16.52 -7.79
C TYR A 224 -2.43 17.44 -8.14
N SER A 225 -2.87 18.27 -7.22
CA SER A 225 -4.02 19.15 -7.37
C SER A 225 -3.77 20.53 -6.74
N PRO A 226 -2.75 21.28 -7.18
CA PRO A 226 -2.33 22.54 -6.55
C PRO A 226 -3.46 23.58 -6.50
N GLU A 227 -4.31 23.66 -7.51
CA GLU A 227 -5.45 24.57 -7.51
C GLU A 227 -6.50 24.22 -6.44
N ALA A 228 -6.77 22.94 -6.24
CA ALA A 228 -7.68 22.48 -5.19
C ALA A 228 -7.06 22.69 -3.79
N ALA A 229 -5.74 22.50 -3.66
CA ALA A 229 -5.01 22.78 -2.45
C ALA A 229 -5.04 24.27 -2.09
N VAL A 230 -4.85 25.18 -3.05
CA VAL A 230 -5.00 26.62 -2.83
C VAL A 230 -6.41 26.98 -2.37
N LYS A 231 -7.45 26.42 -2.97
CA LYS A 231 -8.84 26.65 -2.55
C LYS A 231 -9.09 26.23 -1.11
N VAL A 232 -8.63 25.02 -0.72
CA VAL A 232 -8.87 24.54 0.64
C VAL A 232 -8.01 25.28 1.67
N ARG A 233 -6.78 25.68 1.31
CA ARG A 233 -5.94 26.57 2.10
C ARG A 233 -6.65 27.88 2.42
N ASN A 234 -7.14 28.57 1.37
CA ASN A 234 -7.79 29.86 1.53
C ASN A 234 -9.07 29.74 2.38
N ALA A 235 -9.87 28.69 2.18
CA ALA A 235 -11.03 28.41 3.03
C ALA A 235 -10.65 28.11 4.51
N THR A 236 -9.47 27.57 4.74
CA THR A 236 -8.94 27.36 6.11
C THR A 236 -8.49 28.69 6.72
N LEU A 237 -7.80 29.53 5.96
CA LEU A 237 -7.39 30.87 6.39
C LEU A 237 -8.61 31.77 6.70
N GLU A 238 -9.65 31.75 5.85
CA GLU A 238 -10.92 32.43 6.12
C GLU A 238 -11.52 31.96 7.45
N ARG A 239 -11.50 30.65 7.70
CA ARG A 239 -12.01 30.10 8.94
C ARG A 239 -11.17 30.51 10.16
N MET A 240 -9.84 30.56 10.02
CA MET A 240 -8.96 31.09 11.07
C MET A 240 -9.24 32.57 11.39
N PHE A 241 -9.56 33.36 10.37
CA PHE A 241 -9.95 34.75 10.55
C PHE A 241 -11.30 34.88 11.26
N GLU A 242 -12.30 34.08 10.85
CA GLU A 242 -13.62 34.03 11.51
C GLU A 242 -13.52 33.62 13.00
N CYS A 243 -12.55 32.77 13.35
CA CYS A 243 -12.25 32.37 14.72
C CYS A 243 -11.33 33.36 15.47
N GLU A 244 -11.01 34.51 14.86
CA GLU A 244 -10.13 35.54 15.43
C GLU A 244 -8.68 35.06 15.74
N PHE A 245 -8.22 33.97 15.10
CA PHE A 245 -6.86 33.45 15.27
C PHE A 245 -5.82 34.21 14.45
N ILE A 246 -6.25 34.87 13.39
CA ILE A 246 -5.40 35.70 12.52
C ILE A 246 -6.05 37.03 12.19
N THR A 247 -5.23 38.04 11.87
CA THR A 247 -5.70 39.35 11.44
C THR A 247 -6.08 39.35 9.96
N GLN A 248 -6.84 40.37 9.53
CA GLN A 248 -7.20 40.59 8.12
C GLN A 248 -5.95 40.72 7.24
N GLU A 249 -4.89 41.33 7.74
CA GLU A 249 -3.63 41.50 7.02
C GLU A 249 -2.92 40.15 6.82
N GLN A 250 -2.86 39.32 7.86
CA GLN A 250 -2.31 37.95 7.79
C GLN A 250 -3.09 37.07 6.81
N LEU A 251 -4.44 37.14 6.84
CA LEU A 251 -5.29 36.46 5.88
C LEU A 251 -4.93 36.88 4.44
N TRP A 252 -4.83 38.17 4.20
CA TRP A 252 -4.54 38.72 2.87
C TRP A 252 -3.15 38.33 2.37
N GLN A 253 -2.14 38.36 3.22
CA GLN A 253 -0.78 37.96 2.88
C GLN A 253 -0.69 36.45 2.59
N ALA A 254 -1.17 35.59 3.51
CA ALA A 254 -1.09 34.14 3.39
C ALA A 254 -1.93 33.57 2.22
N SER A 255 -3.06 34.21 1.88
CA SER A 255 -3.89 33.77 0.76
C SER A 255 -3.24 34.01 -0.61
N ARG A 256 -2.29 34.95 -0.72
CA ARG A 256 -1.54 35.27 -1.93
C ARG A 256 -0.18 34.57 -2.03
N GLU A 257 0.25 33.94 -0.97
CA GLU A 257 1.49 33.17 -0.99
C GLU A 257 1.40 32.06 -2.04
N PRO A 258 2.38 31.94 -2.97
CA PRO A 258 2.37 30.90 -3.97
C PRO A 258 2.44 29.52 -3.31
N MET A 259 1.73 28.54 -3.86
CA MET A 259 1.82 27.15 -3.40
C MET A 259 3.15 26.58 -3.88
N THR A 260 4.13 26.60 -3.00
CA THR A 260 5.45 26.02 -3.26
C THR A 260 5.51 24.69 -2.53
N VAL A 261 5.48 23.59 -3.27
CA VAL A 261 5.73 22.25 -2.73
C VAL A 261 7.21 21.93 -2.81
N ALA A 262 7.71 21.12 -1.87
CA ALA A 262 9.02 20.53 -2.01
C ALA A 262 9.05 19.82 -3.36
N GLY A 263 10.03 20.15 -4.20
CA GLY A 263 10.23 19.43 -5.47
C GLY A 263 10.29 17.93 -5.18
N GLU A 264 10.01 17.11 -6.21
CA GLU A 264 10.21 15.67 -6.06
C GLU A 264 11.57 15.45 -5.41
N ARG A 265 11.57 15.10 -4.13
CA ARG A 265 12.74 14.45 -3.57
C ARG A 265 12.89 13.19 -4.39
N GLU A 266 14.08 12.94 -4.90
CA GLU A 266 14.46 11.65 -5.44
C GLU A 266 13.83 10.60 -4.55
N ALA A 267 12.99 9.74 -5.14
CA ALA A 267 12.24 8.72 -4.41
C ALA A 267 13.20 8.11 -3.41
N ARG A 268 12.91 8.25 -2.10
CA ARG A 268 13.84 7.77 -1.07
C ARG A 268 14.19 6.35 -1.44
N PRO A 269 15.50 5.98 -1.51
CA PRO A 269 15.88 4.60 -1.73
C PRO A 269 15.08 3.75 -0.75
N GLY A 270 14.19 2.88 -1.26
CA GLY A 270 13.35 2.05 -0.40
C GLY A 270 11.84 2.26 -0.48
N SER A 271 11.32 3.28 -1.15
CA SER A 271 9.86 3.51 -1.20
C SER A 271 9.10 2.36 -1.85
N TYR A 272 9.59 1.81 -2.95
CA TYR A 272 8.96 0.65 -3.62
C TYR A 272 9.19 -0.67 -2.89
N PRO A 273 10.43 -0.99 -2.47
CA PRO A 273 10.71 -2.08 -1.55
C PRO A 273 9.81 -2.09 -0.30
N ILE A 274 9.60 -0.96 0.33
CA ILE A 274 8.74 -0.85 1.52
C ILE A 274 7.30 -1.28 1.22
N LEU A 275 6.72 -0.87 0.10
CA LEU A 275 5.37 -1.25 -0.32
C LEU A 275 5.25 -2.78 -0.51
N VAL A 276 6.26 -3.41 -1.10
CA VAL A 276 6.29 -4.86 -1.32
C VAL A 276 6.44 -5.62 0.01
N ILE A 277 7.33 -5.16 0.89
CA ILE A 277 7.56 -5.76 2.21
C ILE A 277 6.30 -5.65 3.07
N SER A 278 5.67 -4.48 3.15
CA SER A 278 4.46 -4.24 3.95
C SER A 278 3.33 -5.18 3.53
N ARG A 279 3.15 -5.40 2.22
CA ARG A 279 2.14 -6.33 1.71
C ARG A 279 2.46 -7.77 2.08
N GLU A 280 3.71 -8.20 1.90
CA GLU A 280 4.11 -9.57 2.24
C GLU A 280 3.93 -9.84 3.73
N LEU A 281 4.20 -8.86 4.59
CA LEU A 281 3.95 -8.96 6.03
C LEU A 281 2.45 -9.09 6.36
N SER A 282 1.59 -8.37 5.65
CA SER A 282 0.14 -8.50 5.81
C SER A 282 -0.37 -9.89 5.43
N ASP A 283 0.23 -10.51 4.39
CA ASP A 283 -0.12 -11.88 3.96
C ASP A 283 0.38 -12.95 4.95
N LEU A 284 1.39 -12.63 5.77
CA LEU A 284 2.00 -13.56 6.70
C LEU A 284 1.33 -13.60 8.09
N ASP A 285 0.32 -12.75 8.30
CA ASP A 285 -0.43 -12.65 9.58
C ASP A 285 0.48 -12.49 10.82
N CYS A 286 1.69 -11.89 10.59
CA CYS A 286 2.72 -11.79 11.60
C CYS A 286 2.52 -10.63 12.57
N CYS A 287 1.62 -9.74 12.24
CA CYS A 287 1.31 -8.54 13.01
C CYS A 287 0.04 -8.77 13.83
N ASP A 288 -0.01 -9.87 14.60
CA ASP A 288 -1.06 -10.04 15.59
C ASP A 288 -0.95 -8.93 16.63
N GLU A 289 -1.93 -8.03 16.62
CA GLU A 289 -2.04 -6.79 17.41
C GLU A 289 -2.13 -7.00 18.93
N GLN A 290 -1.98 -8.24 19.41
CA GLN A 290 -2.29 -8.60 20.81
C GLN A 290 -1.14 -8.45 21.82
N GLU A 291 0.10 -8.18 21.39
CA GLU A 291 1.20 -7.93 22.34
C GLU A 291 1.73 -6.50 22.20
N GLY A 292 1.05 -5.54 22.83
CA GLY A 292 1.39 -4.13 22.87
C GLY A 292 2.87 -3.80 23.08
N THR A 293 3.36 -2.78 22.38
CA THR A 293 4.57 -2.00 22.63
C THR A 293 5.93 -2.70 22.42
N SER A 294 6.14 -3.36 21.27
CA SER A 294 7.49 -3.80 20.91
C SER A 294 7.83 -3.36 19.49
N SER A 295 8.87 -2.54 19.31
CA SER A 295 9.34 -2.18 17.96
C SER A 295 9.65 -3.44 17.16
N ILE A 296 9.04 -3.55 16.00
CA ILE A 296 9.25 -4.66 15.07
C ILE A 296 10.40 -4.32 14.14
N PHE A 297 11.29 -5.25 13.89
CA PHE A 297 12.30 -5.13 12.84
C PHE A 297 12.13 -6.25 11.82
N VAL A 298 12.33 -5.90 10.56
CA VAL A 298 12.23 -6.85 9.45
C VAL A 298 13.56 -6.91 8.72
N MET A 299 14.17 -8.09 8.74
CA MET A 299 15.30 -8.39 7.87
C MET A 299 14.77 -8.88 6.54
N THR A 300 15.12 -8.19 5.48
CA THR A 300 14.65 -8.51 4.14
C THR A 300 15.67 -9.33 3.36
N THR A 301 15.27 -9.80 2.18
CA THR A 301 16.15 -10.42 1.19
C THR A 301 16.75 -9.40 0.24
N LEU A 302 16.21 -8.17 0.25
CA LEU A 302 16.64 -7.08 -0.62
C LEU A 302 18.10 -6.71 -0.40
N ASP A 303 18.70 -6.15 -1.43
CA ASP A 303 20.07 -5.68 -1.46
C ASP A 303 20.09 -4.26 -2.03
N LEU A 304 20.48 -3.29 -1.22
CA LEU A 304 20.42 -1.88 -1.62
C LEU A 304 21.35 -1.52 -2.79
N GLU A 305 22.43 -2.28 -2.99
CA GLU A 305 23.29 -2.08 -4.17
C GLU A 305 22.59 -2.55 -5.44
N PHE A 306 21.89 -3.69 -5.38
CA PHE A 306 21.07 -4.18 -6.49
C PHE A 306 19.88 -3.26 -6.75
N GLN A 307 19.27 -2.73 -5.71
CA GLN A 307 18.15 -1.79 -5.82
C GLN A 307 18.55 -0.53 -6.58
N ARG A 308 19.65 0.12 -6.17
CA ARG A 308 20.19 1.30 -6.86
C ARG A 308 20.56 0.99 -8.31
N MET A 309 21.19 -0.14 -8.55
CA MET A 309 21.56 -0.58 -9.91
C MET A 309 20.32 -0.69 -10.82
N VAL A 310 19.22 -1.27 -10.33
CA VAL A 310 17.97 -1.39 -11.10
C VAL A 310 17.37 -0.02 -11.39
N GLU A 311 17.36 0.88 -10.42
CA GLU A 311 16.86 2.25 -10.57
C GLU A 311 17.71 3.06 -11.58
N GLU A 312 19.04 2.98 -11.47
CA GLU A 312 19.98 3.64 -12.38
C GLU A 312 19.87 3.17 -13.84
N ILE A 313 19.46 1.94 -14.08
CA ILE A 313 19.29 1.38 -15.43
C ILE A 313 17.89 1.70 -15.99
N SER A 314 16.86 1.64 -15.14
CA SER A 314 15.47 1.69 -15.59
C SER A 314 15.06 3.04 -16.16
N GLU A 315 15.33 4.14 -15.48
CA GLU A 315 14.90 5.48 -15.91
C GLU A 315 15.58 5.95 -17.20
N PRO A 316 16.92 5.81 -17.36
CA PRO A 316 17.56 6.15 -18.64
C PRO A 316 17.03 5.34 -19.83
N ALA A 317 16.69 4.06 -19.64
CA ALA A 317 16.14 3.21 -20.69
C ALA A 317 14.77 3.73 -21.18
N LEU A 318 13.90 4.14 -20.25
CA LEU A 318 12.59 4.73 -20.58
C LEU A 318 12.74 6.10 -21.22
N THR A 319 13.62 6.94 -20.72
CA THR A 319 13.92 8.25 -21.30
C THR A 319 14.45 8.13 -22.73
N ALA A 320 15.34 7.17 -22.99
CA ALA A 320 15.84 6.88 -24.34
C ALA A 320 14.72 6.38 -25.27
N LEU A 321 13.79 5.57 -24.77
CA LEU A 321 12.61 5.15 -25.51
C LEU A 321 11.74 6.34 -25.91
N GLU A 322 11.44 7.23 -24.97
CA GLU A 322 10.63 8.44 -25.22
C GLU A 322 11.32 9.46 -26.14
N ALA A 323 12.65 9.50 -26.16
CA ALA A 323 13.43 10.32 -27.08
C ALA A 323 13.47 9.75 -28.52
N SER A 324 13.07 8.49 -28.70
CA SER A 324 13.16 7.82 -30.00
C SER A 324 12.17 8.41 -31.02
N PRO A 325 12.48 8.37 -32.34
CA PRO A 325 11.56 8.85 -33.39
C PRO A 325 10.21 8.13 -33.40
N VAL A 326 10.16 6.89 -32.95
CA VAL A 326 8.92 6.09 -32.84
C VAL A 326 7.96 6.72 -31.85
N TRP A 327 8.49 7.40 -30.82
CA TRP A 327 7.73 8.02 -29.73
C TRP A 327 7.23 9.44 -30.04
N ALA A 328 7.56 10.02 -31.22
CA ALA A 328 7.15 11.37 -31.57
C ALA A 328 5.63 11.55 -31.51
N GLY A 329 5.15 12.54 -30.73
CA GLY A 329 3.71 12.80 -30.55
C GLY A 329 2.96 11.81 -29.66
N LEU A 330 3.66 10.93 -28.94
CA LEU A 330 3.10 10.08 -27.89
C LEU A 330 3.29 10.73 -26.51
N PRO A 331 2.49 10.31 -25.51
CA PRO A 331 2.66 10.78 -24.14
C PRO A 331 4.08 10.53 -23.63
N ARG A 332 4.66 11.53 -22.99
CA ARG A 332 5.98 11.49 -22.37
C ARG A 332 5.85 11.94 -20.94
N ARG A 333 6.82 11.59 -20.12
CA ARG A 333 6.97 12.24 -18.83
C ARG A 333 7.22 13.73 -19.06
N VAL A 334 6.31 14.57 -18.57
CA VAL A 334 6.46 16.03 -18.58
C VAL A 334 6.55 16.45 -17.12
N ASP A 335 7.70 16.99 -16.73
CA ASP A 335 8.03 17.33 -15.35
C ASP A 335 7.64 16.19 -14.40
N ASN A 336 6.93 16.41 -13.33
CA ASN A 336 6.55 15.37 -12.38
C ASN A 336 5.18 14.71 -12.66
N GLN A 337 4.62 14.90 -13.86
CA GLN A 337 3.37 14.25 -14.23
C GLN A 337 3.61 12.86 -14.79
N LEU A 338 3.30 11.84 -13.98
CA LEU A 338 3.42 10.42 -14.35
C LEU A 338 2.18 9.87 -15.07
N LYS A 339 1.13 10.68 -15.25
CA LYS A 339 -0.10 10.26 -15.93
C LYS A 339 0.17 9.98 -17.40
N ASN A 340 -0.20 8.77 -17.82
CA ASN A 340 -0.17 8.30 -19.21
C ASN A 340 1.24 8.23 -19.84
N CYS A 341 2.34 8.28 -19.09
CA CYS A 341 3.66 8.00 -19.63
C CYS A 341 3.97 6.49 -19.59
N VAL A 342 4.99 6.08 -20.37
CA VAL A 342 5.47 4.69 -20.33
C VAL A 342 6.09 4.39 -18.97
N GLN A 343 5.76 3.22 -18.43
CA GLN A 343 6.23 2.72 -17.15
C GLN A 343 7.08 1.47 -17.33
N ALA A 344 7.95 1.17 -16.36
CA ALA A 344 8.64 -0.11 -16.28
C ALA A 344 8.58 -0.64 -14.85
N ALA A 345 8.34 -1.93 -14.72
CA ALA A 345 8.46 -2.65 -13.47
C ALA A 345 9.54 -3.73 -13.60
N VAL A 346 10.42 -3.83 -12.62
CA VAL A 346 11.59 -4.74 -12.64
C VAL A 346 11.63 -5.55 -11.35
N LEU A 347 11.85 -6.86 -11.45
CA LEU A 347 12.18 -7.76 -10.33
C LEU A 347 13.52 -8.42 -10.61
N CYS A 348 14.43 -8.37 -9.65
CA CYS A 348 15.68 -9.12 -9.68
C CYS A 348 15.70 -10.11 -8.52
N VAL A 349 15.84 -11.41 -8.84
CA VAL A 349 15.68 -12.53 -7.89
C VAL A 349 16.93 -13.41 -7.90
N ASP A 350 17.39 -13.88 -6.73
CA ASP A 350 18.38 -14.99 -6.65
C ASP A 350 17.69 -16.29 -7.10
N SER A 351 18.10 -16.84 -8.23
CA SER A 351 17.47 -18.01 -8.84
C SER A 351 17.50 -19.27 -7.96
N ARG A 352 18.38 -19.34 -6.98
CA ARG A 352 18.56 -20.53 -6.14
C ARG A 352 17.77 -20.49 -4.85
N LYS A 353 17.52 -19.28 -4.33
CA LYS A 353 16.91 -19.07 -3.02
C LYS A 353 15.52 -18.47 -3.10
N GLY A 354 15.18 -17.81 -4.21
CA GLY A 354 13.97 -17.00 -4.31
C GLY A 354 14.05 -15.64 -3.62
N ASP A 355 15.23 -15.28 -3.10
CA ASP A 355 15.45 -13.98 -2.46
C ASP A 355 15.18 -12.87 -3.49
N LEU A 356 14.23 -11.98 -3.21
CA LEU A 356 14.00 -10.78 -3.99
C LEU A 356 15.13 -9.77 -3.68
N LEU A 357 15.99 -9.53 -4.64
CA LEU A 357 17.18 -8.68 -4.44
C LEU A 357 16.89 -7.20 -4.71
N ALA A 358 16.05 -6.93 -5.72
CA ALA A 358 15.63 -5.59 -6.08
C ALA A 358 14.24 -5.61 -6.71
N VAL A 359 13.47 -4.55 -6.49
CA VAL A 359 12.13 -4.40 -7.04
C VAL A 359 11.81 -2.95 -7.36
N THR A 360 11.28 -2.73 -8.57
CA THR A 360 10.62 -1.48 -8.93
C THR A 360 9.25 -1.81 -9.54
N GLY A 361 8.28 -0.96 -9.36
CA GLY A 361 6.96 -1.16 -9.92
C GLY A 361 6.52 -0.02 -10.84
N GLY A 362 7.40 0.93 -11.12
CA GLY A 362 7.14 2.08 -11.97
C GLY A 362 8.28 3.09 -11.90
N ARG A 363 8.10 4.21 -12.58
CA ARG A 363 9.05 5.34 -12.55
C ARG A 363 9.09 6.07 -11.22
N SER A 364 8.02 5.94 -10.43
CA SER A 364 7.94 6.51 -9.09
C SER A 364 7.08 5.64 -8.22
N ALA A 365 7.48 5.42 -6.98
CA ALA A 365 6.66 4.76 -5.98
C ALA A 365 5.54 5.68 -5.43
N LEU A 366 5.62 6.97 -5.71
CA LEU A 366 4.65 7.97 -5.25
C LEU A 366 3.28 7.84 -5.93
N ASP A 367 3.20 7.12 -7.06
CA ASP A 367 1.91 6.86 -7.72
C ASP A 367 1.07 5.79 -6.98
N GLY A 368 1.66 5.08 -6.02
CA GLY A 368 1.01 4.05 -5.22
C GLY A 368 0.59 2.80 -6.02
N VAL A 369 1.01 2.70 -7.28
CA VAL A 369 0.61 1.62 -8.18
C VAL A 369 1.63 0.48 -8.12
N ASP A 370 1.21 -0.66 -7.57
CA ASP A 370 1.99 -1.90 -7.67
C ASP A 370 1.65 -2.65 -8.97
N ARG A 371 2.45 -2.42 -9.99
CA ARG A 371 2.22 -3.00 -11.32
C ARG A 371 2.42 -4.51 -11.36
N TRP A 372 3.08 -5.08 -10.39
CA TRP A 372 3.18 -6.54 -10.23
C TRP A 372 1.86 -7.17 -9.77
N GLN A 373 0.98 -6.37 -9.13
CA GLN A 373 -0.37 -6.78 -8.73
C GLN A 373 -1.46 -6.28 -9.68
N THR A 374 -1.09 -5.56 -10.73
CA THR A 374 -2.06 -5.14 -11.75
C THR A 374 -2.68 -6.38 -12.41
N MET A 375 -4.02 -6.35 -12.50
CA MET A 375 -4.81 -7.41 -13.14
C MET A 375 -4.65 -7.36 -14.66
N VAL A 376 -3.93 -8.31 -15.20
CA VAL A 376 -3.68 -8.46 -16.65
C VAL A 376 -4.23 -9.78 -17.18
N MET A 377 -4.43 -9.86 -18.48
CA MET A 377 -4.60 -11.14 -19.14
C MET A 377 -3.22 -11.74 -19.39
N PRO A 378 -2.87 -12.92 -18.83
CA PRO A 378 -1.54 -13.48 -19.01
C PRO A 378 -1.25 -13.91 -20.46
N GLY A 379 -2.25 -14.29 -21.24
CA GLY A 379 -2.05 -14.71 -22.64
C GLY A 379 -0.97 -15.79 -22.76
N ASP A 380 0.02 -15.55 -23.62
CA ASP A 380 1.12 -16.50 -23.86
C ASP A 380 1.99 -16.78 -22.63
N LEU A 381 1.95 -15.94 -21.57
CA LEU A 381 2.63 -16.25 -20.30
C LEU A 381 1.99 -17.43 -19.55
N PHE A 382 0.74 -17.78 -19.87
CA PHE A 382 0.05 -18.95 -19.31
C PHE A 382 0.34 -20.24 -20.10
N THR A 383 0.77 -20.13 -21.35
CA THR A 383 1.10 -21.27 -22.23
C THR A 383 2.05 -22.29 -21.58
N PRO A 384 3.10 -21.91 -20.83
CA PRO A 384 3.97 -22.86 -20.14
C PRO A 384 3.25 -23.77 -19.17
N VAL A 385 2.22 -23.27 -18.46
CA VAL A 385 1.42 -24.08 -17.53
C VAL A 385 0.63 -25.14 -18.26
N VAL A 386 0.01 -24.79 -19.40
CA VAL A 386 -0.72 -25.74 -20.26
C VAL A 386 0.22 -26.80 -20.84
N ASN A 387 1.40 -26.35 -21.32
CA ASN A 387 2.41 -27.25 -21.87
C ASN A 387 2.95 -28.23 -20.82
N LEU A 388 3.14 -27.75 -19.58
CA LEU A 388 3.58 -28.58 -18.46
C LEU A 388 2.62 -29.74 -18.21
N CYS A 389 1.30 -29.44 -18.16
CA CYS A 389 0.28 -30.45 -17.96
C CYS A 389 0.28 -31.49 -19.11
N ALA A 390 0.49 -31.04 -20.36
CA ALA A 390 0.53 -31.95 -21.51
C ALA A 390 1.77 -32.86 -21.49
N VAL A 391 2.93 -32.29 -21.18
CA VAL A 391 4.21 -33.03 -21.05
C VAL A 391 4.11 -34.07 -19.93
N ASP A 392 3.59 -33.66 -18.77
CA ASP A 392 3.44 -34.55 -17.62
C ASP A 392 2.51 -35.75 -17.89
N GLN A 393 1.45 -35.52 -18.65
CA GLN A 393 0.54 -36.57 -19.12
C GLN A 393 1.03 -37.30 -20.36
N ARG A 394 2.26 -37.07 -20.83
CA ARG A 394 2.84 -37.64 -22.07
C ARG A 394 1.99 -37.36 -23.32
N ARG A 395 1.34 -36.21 -23.36
CA ARG A 395 0.52 -35.76 -24.50
C ARG A 395 1.32 -34.87 -25.42
N THR A 396 0.85 -34.77 -26.66
CA THR A 396 1.50 -33.93 -27.68
C THR A 396 1.27 -32.45 -27.39
N VAL A 397 2.35 -31.66 -27.31
CA VAL A 397 2.30 -30.21 -27.23
C VAL A 397 2.17 -29.63 -28.64
N ILE A 398 1.08 -28.93 -28.91
CA ILE A 398 0.87 -28.21 -30.17
C ILE A 398 1.29 -26.77 -29.97
N ARG A 399 2.51 -26.43 -30.42
CA ARG A 399 3.17 -25.12 -30.19
C ARG A 399 2.36 -23.91 -30.67
N SER A 400 1.53 -24.07 -31.70
CA SER A 400 0.73 -23.00 -32.30
C SER A 400 -0.67 -22.84 -31.68
N SER A 401 -1.08 -23.75 -30.81
CA SER A 401 -2.42 -23.71 -30.22
C SER A 401 -2.46 -24.28 -28.79
N PRO A 402 -2.27 -23.44 -27.79
CA PRO A 402 -2.45 -23.82 -26.39
C PRO A 402 -3.86 -24.37 -26.10
N GLU A 403 -4.87 -23.88 -26.81
CA GLU A 403 -6.25 -24.33 -26.66
C GLU A 403 -6.43 -25.79 -27.06
N VAL A 404 -5.80 -26.24 -28.17
CA VAL A 404 -5.85 -27.63 -28.62
C VAL A 404 -5.07 -28.52 -27.64
N THR A 405 -3.91 -28.09 -27.21
CA THR A 405 -3.10 -28.76 -26.18
C THR A 405 -3.92 -28.94 -24.90
N GLY A 406 -4.52 -27.87 -24.41
CA GLY A 406 -5.27 -27.86 -23.15
C GLY A 406 -6.54 -28.69 -23.17
N ARG A 407 -7.27 -28.74 -24.32
CA ARG A 407 -8.42 -29.64 -24.48
C ARG A 407 -8.04 -31.10 -24.31
N GLY A 408 -6.84 -31.49 -24.75
CA GLY A 408 -6.31 -32.83 -24.55
C GLY A 408 -6.01 -33.18 -23.08
N VAL A 409 -5.78 -32.19 -22.24
CA VAL A 409 -5.41 -32.34 -20.81
C VAL A 409 -6.62 -32.23 -19.89
N GLY A 410 -7.52 -31.29 -20.17
CA GLY A 410 -8.72 -31.01 -19.37
C GLY A 410 -8.54 -29.89 -18.35
N PHE A 411 -9.66 -29.20 -18.01
CA PHE A 411 -9.67 -28.02 -17.16
C PHE A 411 -9.13 -28.26 -15.74
N ASN A 412 -9.55 -29.37 -15.10
CA ASN A 412 -9.17 -29.63 -13.70
C ASN A 412 -7.66 -29.76 -13.55
N THR A 413 -7.00 -30.50 -14.41
CA THR A 413 -5.53 -30.66 -14.36
C THR A 413 -4.83 -29.33 -14.58
N VAL A 414 -5.29 -28.52 -15.54
CA VAL A 414 -4.68 -27.22 -15.79
C VAL A 414 -4.89 -26.26 -14.61
N ILE A 415 -6.09 -26.25 -14.00
CA ILE A 415 -6.39 -25.43 -12.81
C ILE A 415 -5.51 -25.85 -11.63
N GLU A 416 -5.45 -27.15 -11.32
CA GLU A 416 -4.61 -27.66 -10.23
C GLU A 416 -3.13 -27.34 -10.43
N THR A 417 -2.63 -27.48 -11.65
CA THR A 417 -1.23 -27.15 -11.98
C THR A 417 -0.99 -25.65 -11.90
N ALA A 418 -1.92 -24.83 -12.38
CA ALA A 418 -1.84 -23.38 -12.28
C ALA A 418 -1.81 -22.91 -10.82
N GLN A 419 -2.65 -23.51 -9.96
CA GLN A 419 -2.67 -23.21 -8.52
C GLN A 419 -1.35 -23.59 -7.84
N LYS A 420 -0.79 -24.77 -8.16
CA LYS A 420 0.55 -25.17 -7.73
C LYS A 420 1.64 -24.22 -8.21
N ALA A 421 1.48 -23.67 -9.41
CA ALA A 421 2.41 -22.71 -10.01
C ALA A 421 2.23 -21.26 -9.49
N GLY A 422 1.31 -21.03 -8.55
CA GLY A 422 1.16 -19.75 -7.87
C GLY A 422 -0.02 -18.88 -8.34
N TYR A 423 -0.88 -19.37 -9.24
CA TYR A 423 -2.13 -18.70 -9.57
C TYR A 423 -3.15 -18.91 -8.44
N LYS A 424 -3.60 -17.82 -7.83
CA LYS A 424 -4.60 -17.82 -6.74
C LYS A 424 -5.97 -17.40 -7.29
N GLY A 425 -7.05 -17.85 -6.64
CA GLY A 425 -8.43 -17.51 -7.00
C GLY A 425 -9.08 -18.44 -8.00
N ASP A 426 -10.29 -18.10 -8.42
CA ASP A 426 -11.11 -18.91 -9.33
C ASP A 426 -10.66 -18.73 -10.78
N LEU A 427 -10.24 -19.82 -11.39
CA LEU A 427 -9.86 -19.87 -12.80
C LEU A 427 -11.05 -20.36 -13.66
N PRO A 428 -11.24 -19.80 -14.87
CA PRO A 428 -12.39 -20.14 -15.70
C PRO A 428 -12.35 -21.58 -16.20
N ARG A 429 -13.50 -22.26 -16.18
CA ARG A 429 -13.68 -23.59 -16.78
C ARG A 429 -14.18 -23.49 -18.22
N SER A 430 -13.46 -22.71 -19.03
CA SER A 430 -13.76 -22.47 -20.44
C SER A 430 -12.48 -22.56 -21.28
N PRO A 431 -12.56 -22.65 -22.61
CA PRO A 431 -11.38 -22.62 -23.49
C PRO A 431 -10.47 -21.39 -23.27
N ASP A 432 -11.00 -20.30 -22.70
CA ASP A 432 -10.24 -19.10 -22.38
C ASP A 432 -9.15 -19.36 -21.36
N LEU A 433 -9.32 -20.36 -20.47
CA LEU A 433 -8.28 -20.82 -19.56
C LEU A 433 -6.99 -21.17 -20.30
N TYR A 434 -7.10 -21.97 -21.36
CA TYR A 434 -5.93 -22.47 -22.08
C TYR A 434 -5.20 -21.38 -22.86
N ALA A 435 -5.94 -20.37 -23.31
CA ALA A 435 -5.40 -19.22 -24.03
C ALA A 435 -4.92 -18.09 -23.10
N GLY A 436 -5.03 -18.26 -21.77
CA GLY A 436 -4.71 -17.21 -20.82
C GLY A 436 -5.61 -15.98 -20.92
N ARG A 437 -6.86 -16.14 -21.38
CA ARG A 437 -7.86 -15.06 -21.51
C ARG A 437 -8.70 -14.94 -20.24
N PHE A 438 -8.04 -14.73 -19.14
CA PHE A 438 -8.64 -14.44 -17.83
C PHE A 438 -7.79 -13.39 -17.14
N ARG A 439 -8.33 -12.72 -16.13
CA ARG A 439 -7.57 -11.69 -15.40
C ARG A 439 -6.93 -12.29 -14.17
N ALA A 440 -5.64 -12.01 -14.01
CA ALA A 440 -4.86 -12.37 -12.83
C ALA A 440 -3.78 -11.31 -12.59
N PRO A 441 -3.30 -11.16 -11.34
CA PRO A 441 -2.12 -10.34 -11.06
C PRO A 441 -0.92 -10.80 -11.89
N LEU A 442 -0.14 -9.85 -12.41
CA LEU A 442 1.07 -10.17 -13.19
C LEU A 442 2.06 -11.02 -12.38
N SER A 443 2.12 -10.84 -11.06
CA SER A 443 2.92 -11.65 -10.14
C SER A 443 2.62 -13.15 -10.20
N HIS A 444 1.39 -13.56 -10.52
CA HIS A 444 1.05 -14.96 -10.67
C HIS A 444 1.76 -15.58 -11.89
N ALA A 445 1.81 -14.85 -13.01
CA ALA A 445 2.54 -15.29 -14.19
C ALA A 445 4.06 -15.34 -13.92
N VAL A 446 4.59 -14.36 -13.18
CA VAL A 446 5.98 -14.33 -12.74
C VAL A 446 6.33 -15.58 -11.92
N ASN A 447 5.52 -15.92 -10.92
CA ASN A 447 5.73 -17.10 -10.08
C ASN A 447 5.71 -18.41 -10.90
N ALA A 448 4.75 -18.55 -11.82
CA ALA A 448 4.67 -19.72 -12.68
C ALA A 448 5.90 -19.87 -13.60
N LEU A 449 6.32 -18.78 -14.24
CA LEU A 449 7.52 -18.76 -15.08
C LEU A 449 8.79 -19.06 -14.27
N TYR A 450 8.89 -18.49 -13.07
CA TYR A 450 10.01 -18.71 -12.18
C TYR A 450 10.12 -20.18 -11.74
N LEU A 451 9.01 -20.79 -11.32
CA LEU A 451 8.95 -22.20 -10.97
C LEU A 451 9.35 -23.13 -12.12
N ILE A 452 8.80 -22.90 -13.32
CA ILE A 452 9.11 -23.69 -14.51
C ILE A 452 10.59 -23.50 -14.91
N GLY A 453 11.06 -22.24 -14.92
CA GLY A 453 12.46 -21.90 -15.25
C GLY A 453 13.48 -22.38 -14.21
N ASN A 454 13.04 -22.73 -13.01
CA ASN A 454 13.85 -23.24 -11.90
C ASN A 454 13.65 -24.75 -11.65
N ASP A 455 13.43 -25.50 -12.71
CA ASP A 455 13.26 -26.97 -12.69
C ASP A 455 12.10 -27.47 -11.78
N GLY A 456 11.06 -26.68 -11.61
CA GLY A 456 9.89 -27.05 -10.80
C GLY A 456 10.09 -27.04 -9.28
N ARG A 457 11.21 -26.52 -8.79
CA ARG A 457 11.53 -26.49 -7.37
C ARG A 457 10.68 -25.46 -6.62
N ASN A 458 10.34 -25.82 -5.36
CA ASN A 458 9.63 -24.92 -4.45
C ASN A 458 10.55 -23.80 -3.96
N VAL A 459 10.71 -22.78 -4.79
CA VAL A 459 11.41 -21.58 -4.40
C VAL A 459 10.45 -20.42 -4.60
N GLN A 460 9.81 -19.99 -3.51
CA GLN A 460 8.91 -18.85 -3.53
C GLN A 460 9.72 -17.56 -3.56
N ILE A 461 9.33 -16.63 -4.43
CA ILE A 461 9.91 -15.27 -4.41
C ILE A 461 9.42 -14.58 -3.14
N SER A 462 10.34 -14.12 -2.31
CA SER A 462 10.05 -13.46 -1.04
C SER A 462 10.97 -12.27 -0.81
N SER A 463 10.42 -11.19 -0.27
CA SER A 463 11.15 -10.01 0.19
C SER A 463 11.46 -10.04 1.68
N VAL A 464 10.73 -10.83 2.47
CA VAL A 464 10.88 -10.94 3.92
C VAL A 464 11.69 -12.17 4.28
N ARG A 465 12.73 -11.99 5.07
CA ARG A 465 13.58 -13.08 5.57
C ARG A 465 13.30 -13.43 7.01
N GLN A 466 13.24 -12.42 7.86
CA GLN A 466 13.04 -12.57 9.31
C GLN A 466 12.23 -11.38 9.84
N VAL A 467 11.35 -11.67 10.79
CA VAL A 467 10.63 -10.66 11.55
C VAL A 467 10.97 -10.88 13.03
N GLY A 468 11.33 -9.84 13.73
CA GLY A 468 11.66 -9.89 15.14
C GLY A 468 11.11 -8.69 15.90
N THR A 469 11.06 -8.81 17.22
CA THR A 469 10.70 -7.70 18.11
C THR A 469 11.87 -7.38 19.03
N THR A 470 11.93 -6.14 19.54
CA THR A 470 12.96 -5.72 20.48
C THR A 470 12.90 -6.46 21.81
N LYS A 471 11.75 -7.05 22.17
CA LYS A 471 11.58 -7.85 23.39
C LYS A 471 11.85 -9.34 23.18
N LYS A 472 11.53 -9.87 21.99
CA LYS A 472 11.81 -11.25 21.61
C LYS A 472 12.73 -11.18 20.39
N ASN A 473 13.98 -11.64 20.51
CA ASN A 473 15.00 -11.51 19.46
C ASN A 473 14.57 -12.03 18.07
N LEU A 474 13.58 -12.92 17.99
CA LEU A 474 13.04 -13.44 16.74
C LEU A 474 11.60 -13.91 16.95
N VAL A 475 10.67 -13.43 16.14
CA VAL A 475 9.25 -13.87 16.15
C VAL A 475 8.99 -14.87 15.03
N MET A 476 9.55 -14.65 13.85
CA MET A 476 9.33 -15.50 12.69
C MET A 476 10.51 -15.50 11.74
N VAL A 477 10.74 -16.65 11.12
CA VAL A 477 11.69 -16.82 10.01
C VAL A 477 10.89 -17.27 8.78
N ASN A 478 10.88 -16.45 7.73
CA ASN A 478 10.20 -16.75 6.47
C ASN A 478 11.16 -17.37 5.43
N ALA A 479 12.30 -17.86 5.85
CA ALA A 479 13.18 -18.61 4.95
C ALA A 479 12.68 -20.06 4.86
N PRO A 480 12.36 -20.55 3.65
CA PRO A 480 12.03 -21.97 3.50
C PRO A 480 13.20 -22.82 4.02
N SER A 481 12.87 -23.87 4.73
CA SER A 481 13.89 -24.82 5.18
C SER A 481 14.67 -25.39 3.98
N PRO A 482 15.91 -25.87 4.16
CA PRO A 482 16.64 -26.50 3.06
C PRO A 482 15.91 -27.69 2.44
N GLU A 483 15.04 -28.35 3.20
CA GLU A 483 14.20 -29.46 2.73
C GLU A 483 13.03 -28.95 1.90
N GLU A 484 12.35 -27.90 2.35
CA GLU A 484 11.26 -27.24 1.61
C GLU A 484 11.75 -26.63 0.31
N SER A 485 12.91 -25.97 0.30
CA SER A 485 13.53 -25.40 -0.91
C SER A 485 13.94 -26.46 -1.94
N ARG A 486 14.12 -27.72 -1.53
CA ARG A 486 14.43 -28.83 -2.42
C ARG A 486 13.21 -29.60 -2.86
N ARG A 487 12.04 -29.37 -2.25
CA ARG A 487 10.81 -30.06 -2.60
C ARG A 487 10.37 -29.65 -3.99
N GLU A 488 10.16 -30.63 -4.85
CA GLU A 488 9.57 -30.41 -6.18
C GLU A 488 8.06 -30.18 -6.05
N ILE A 489 7.60 -29.03 -6.52
CA ILE A 489 6.16 -28.72 -6.63
C ILE A 489 5.64 -29.19 -8.00
N LEU A 490 6.46 -28.97 -9.05
CA LEU A 490 6.19 -29.38 -10.40
C LEU A 490 7.19 -30.47 -10.80
N PRO A 491 6.80 -31.46 -11.63
CA PRO A 491 7.70 -32.50 -12.09
C PRO A 491 8.93 -31.88 -12.80
N ARG A 492 10.12 -32.16 -12.29
CA ARG A 492 11.36 -31.55 -12.78
C ARG A 492 11.63 -31.79 -14.26
N GLU A 493 11.43 -33.04 -14.70
CA GLU A 493 11.64 -33.40 -16.10
C GLU A 493 10.68 -32.66 -17.03
N SER A 494 9.40 -32.54 -16.62
CA SER A 494 8.38 -31.81 -17.35
C SER A 494 8.68 -30.31 -17.41
N ALA A 495 9.10 -29.72 -16.28
CA ALA A 495 9.47 -28.32 -16.20
C ALA A 495 10.68 -28.00 -17.11
N HIS A 496 11.71 -28.85 -17.10
CA HIS A 496 12.89 -28.73 -17.96
C HIS A 496 12.53 -28.81 -19.45
N LEU A 497 11.67 -29.74 -19.84
CA LEU A 497 11.21 -29.87 -21.22
C LEU A 497 10.39 -28.64 -21.65
N VAL A 498 9.54 -28.10 -20.78
CA VAL A 498 8.74 -26.91 -21.09
C VAL A 498 9.61 -25.66 -21.18
N ALA A 499 10.67 -25.54 -20.39
CA ALA A 499 11.62 -24.45 -20.48
C ALA A 499 12.39 -24.40 -21.82
N ALA A 500 12.32 -25.48 -22.62
CA ALA A 500 12.83 -25.53 -23.98
C ALA A 500 11.76 -25.18 -25.05
N LEU A 501 10.51 -24.91 -24.65
CA LEU A 501 9.39 -24.57 -25.53
C LEU A 501 9.05 -23.08 -25.47
N PRO A 502 8.49 -22.48 -26.52
CA PRO A 502 7.97 -21.13 -26.44
C PRO A 502 6.95 -20.96 -25.29
N PRO A 503 6.93 -19.78 -24.62
CA PRO A 503 7.67 -18.55 -24.94
C PRO A 503 9.15 -18.52 -24.52
N PHE A 504 9.67 -19.57 -23.89
CA PHE A 504 11.07 -19.65 -23.50
C PHE A 504 11.99 -19.79 -24.71
N ARG A 505 13.16 -19.14 -24.64
CA ARG A 505 14.26 -19.24 -25.61
C ARG A 505 15.56 -19.48 -24.86
N TYR A 506 16.10 -20.69 -24.98
CA TYR A 506 17.37 -21.04 -24.37
C TYR A 506 18.54 -20.70 -25.32
N ASP A 507 19.52 -20.02 -24.79
CA ASP A 507 20.80 -19.75 -25.47
C ASP A 507 21.90 -20.62 -24.87
N GLU A 508 22.39 -21.59 -25.65
CA GLU A 508 23.45 -22.52 -25.24
C GLU A 508 24.77 -21.84 -24.89
N ARG A 509 25.09 -20.71 -25.56
CA ARG A 509 26.37 -20.01 -25.36
C ARG A 509 26.39 -19.28 -24.01
N SER A 510 25.33 -18.55 -23.71
CA SER A 510 25.22 -17.79 -22.48
C SER A 510 24.66 -18.61 -21.32
N ARG A 511 24.04 -19.79 -21.61
CA ARG A 511 23.31 -20.63 -20.66
C ARG A 511 22.20 -19.86 -19.96
N LYS A 512 21.51 -19.01 -20.71
CA LYS A 512 20.40 -18.19 -20.25
C LYS A 512 19.12 -18.60 -20.96
N THR A 513 18.01 -18.56 -20.25
CA THR A 513 16.68 -18.68 -20.83
C THR A 513 16.04 -17.30 -20.84
N SER A 514 15.52 -16.87 -21.96
CA SER A 514 14.81 -15.60 -22.10
C SER A 514 13.35 -15.80 -22.47
N VAL A 515 12.51 -14.88 -22.03
CA VAL A 515 11.09 -14.76 -22.39
C VAL A 515 10.86 -13.35 -22.90
N ASN A 516 10.09 -13.20 -23.97
CA ASN A 516 9.67 -11.90 -24.47
C ASN A 516 8.27 -12.05 -25.07
N VAL A 517 7.26 -11.49 -24.43
CA VAL A 517 5.85 -11.68 -24.74
C VAL A 517 5.11 -10.34 -24.73
N ARG A 518 4.29 -10.10 -25.74
CA ARG A 518 3.30 -9.01 -25.71
C ARG A 518 2.09 -9.47 -24.91
N LEU A 519 1.71 -8.66 -23.93
CA LEU A 519 0.48 -8.92 -23.18
C LEU A 519 -0.77 -8.55 -24.00
N PRO A 520 -1.86 -9.31 -23.87
CA PRO A 520 -3.15 -8.98 -24.48
C PRO A 520 -3.66 -7.59 -24.05
N GLU A 521 -4.72 -7.11 -24.72
CA GLU A 521 -5.36 -5.82 -24.43
C GLU A 521 -4.41 -4.61 -24.45
N ASN A 522 -3.25 -4.75 -25.09
CA ASN A 522 -2.24 -3.68 -25.14
C ASN A 522 -1.75 -3.19 -23.76
N THR A 523 -1.70 -4.08 -22.78
CA THR A 523 -1.27 -3.75 -21.42
C THR A 523 0.26 -3.67 -21.27
N GLY A 524 1.04 -4.00 -22.32
CA GLY A 524 2.50 -3.85 -22.32
C GLY A 524 3.23 -5.04 -22.92
N HIS A 525 4.55 -5.03 -22.68
CA HIS A 525 5.47 -6.12 -22.99
C HIS A 525 6.12 -6.65 -21.74
N PHE A 526 6.19 -7.95 -21.65
CA PHE A 526 6.86 -8.68 -20.58
C PHE A 526 8.12 -9.36 -21.12
N SER A 527 9.22 -9.21 -20.42
CA SER A 527 10.47 -9.90 -20.70
C SER A 527 11.06 -10.50 -19.45
N ALA A 528 11.74 -11.63 -19.59
CA ALA A 528 12.49 -12.23 -18.51
C ALA A 528 13.85 -12.76 -19.04
N VAL A 529 14.86 -12.72 -18.17
CA VAL A 529 16.14 -13.39 -18.37
C VAL A 529 16.42 -14.24 -17.15
N MET A 530 16.51 -15.53 -17.34
CA MET A 530 16.72 -16.53 -16.29
C MET A 530 18.07 -17.20 -16.47
N GLY A 531 18.86 -17.21 -15.42
CA GLY A 531 20.14 -17.88 -15.41
C GLY A 531 20.40 -18.59 -14.09
N ARG A 532 21.62 -19.14 -13.94
CA ARG A 532 21.98 -19.97 -12.79
C ARG A 532 21.90 -19.25 -11.45
N TYR A 533 22.18 -17.95 -11.42
CA TYR A 533 22.30 -17.17 -10.18
C TYR A 533 21.21 -16.13 -10.03
N PHE A 534 20.78 -15.54 -11.13
CA PHE A 534 19.77 -14.49 -11.15
C PHE A 534 18.67 -14.78 -12.15
N THR A 535 17.49 -14.32 -11.79
CA THR A 535 16.34 -14.21 -12.70
C THR A 535 15.84 -12.77 -12.63
N VAL A 536 15.70 -12.14 -13.80
CA VAL A 536 15.21 -10.78 -13.93
C VAL A 536 13.91 -10.80 -14.72
N PHE A 537 12.87 -10.20 -14.18
CA PHE A 537 11.59 -9.99 -14.84
C PHE A 537 11.38 -8.50 -15.08
N VAL A 538 10.90 -8.15 -16.25
CA VAL A 538 10.64 -6.77 -16.65
C VAL A 538 9.30 -6.69 -17.35
N TRP A 539 8.48 -5.74 -16.92
CA TRP A 539 7.30 -5.28 -17.65
C TRP A 539 7.51 -3.84 -18.10
N VAL A 540 7.14 -3.52 -19.35
CA VAL A 540 7.15 -2.16 -19.89
C VAL A 540 5.83 -1.90 -20.59
N GLY A 541 5.11 -0.87 -20.19
CA GLY A 541 3.76 -0.59 -20.71
C GLY A 541 3.15 0.69 -20.18
N PHE A 542 1.83 0.75 -20.24
CA PHE A 542 1.00 1.86 -19.75
C PHE A 542 -0.01 1.33 -18.75
N ASP A 543 -0.33 2.12 -17.74
CA ASP A 543 -1.33 1.76 -16.72
C ASP A 543 -2.74 1.69 -17.33
N GLU A 544 -3.04 2.63 -18.22
CA GLU A 544 -4.28 2.64 -19.01
C GLU A 544 -3.92 2.32 -20.46
N PRO A 545 -4.39 1.18 -21.00
CA PRO A 545 -4.11 0.81 -22.38
C PRO A 545 -4.77 1.78 -23.35
N ASP A 546 -3.97 2.62 -24.01
CA ASP A 546 -4.42 3.48 -25.09
C ASP A 546 -4.24 2.75 -26.43
N GLU A 547 -5.36 2.35 -27.01
CA GLU A 547 -5.38 1.64 -28.28
C GLU A 547 -4.74 2.48 -29.42
N ALA A 548 -4.88 3.79 -29.37
CA ALA A 548 -4.28 4.68 -30.36
C ALA A 548 -2.75 4.68 -30.30
N VAL A 549 -2.18 4.61 -29.09
CA VAL A 549 -0.72 4.50 -28.89
C VAL A 549 -0.20 3.20 -29.50
N TYR A 550 -0.86 2.05 -29.23
CA TYR A 550 -0.42 0.75 -29.71
C TYR A 550 -0.66 0.53 -31.22
N LYS A 551 -1.60 1.23 -31.84
CA LYS A 551 -1.83 1.21 -33.30
C LYS A 551 -0.72 1.94 -34.07
N LYS A 552 0.05 2.81 -33.41
CA LYS A 552 1.15 3.50 -34.06
C LYS A 552 2.26 2.53 -34.43
N LYS A 553 2.66 2.56 -35.72
CA LYS A 553 3.66 1.66 -36.29
C LYS A 553 4.99 1.75 -35.51
N GLY A 554 5.48 0.62 -35.03
CA GLY A 554 6.76 0.49 -34.37
C GLY A 554 6.72 0.56 -32.84
N VAL A 555 5.65 1.07 -32.21
CA VAL A 555 5.56 1.21 -30.75
C VAL A 555 5.65 -0.14 -30.03
N ALA A 556 4.86 -1.12 -30.45
CA ALA A 556 4.91 -2.45 -29.86
C ALA A 556 6.31 -3.09 -29.97
N SER A 557 7.00 -2.90 -31.10
CA SER A 557 8.36 -3.37 -31.28
C SER A 557 9.38 -2.62 -30.41
N ALA A 558 9.16 -1.32 -30.19
CA ALA A 558 10.03 -0.50 -29.34
C ALA A 558 9.87 -0.92 -27.86
N LEU A 559 8.64 -1.10 -27.37
CA LEU A 559 8.38 -1.63 -26.03
C LEU A 559 9.01 -3.01 -25.80
N ALA A 560 8.85 -3.92 -26.78
CA ALA A 560 9.45 -5.26 -26.74
C ALA A 560 10.98 -5.22 -26.69
N LYS A 561 11.61 -4.33 -27.47
CA LYS A 561 13.07 -4.15 -27.47
C LYS A 561 13.55 -3.55 -26.14
N THR A 562 12.86 -2.54 -25.64
CA THR A 562 13.20 -1.88 -24.37
C THR A 562 13.07 -2.84 -23.21
N SER A 563 11.98 -3.60 -23.11
CA SER A 563 11.79 -4.57 -22.02
C SER A 563 12.86 -5.67 -22.05
N ALA A 564 13.21 -6.18 -23.24
CA ALA A 564 14.24 -7.20 -23.40
C ALA A 564 15.65 -6.67 -23.12
N ALA A 565 15.95 -5.46 -23.58
CA ALA A 565 17.25 -4.80 -23.33
C ALA A 565 17.43 -4.53 -21.83
N LEU A 566 16.38 -4.00 -21.17
CA LEU A 566 16.40 -3.72 -19.74
C LEU A 566 16.60 -5.00 -18.92
N ALA A 567 15.88 -6.09 -19.25
CA ALA A 567 16.07 -7.38 -18.58
C ALA A 567 17.48 -7.95 -18.77
N GLY A 568 18.05 -7.80 -19.97
CA GLY A 568 19.41 -8.22 -20.28
C GLY A 568 20.47 -7.41 -19.53
N GLU A 569 20.36 -6.09 -19.52
CA GLU A 569 21.31 -5.19 -18.88
C GLU A 569 21.32 -5.37 -17.34
N VAL A 570 20.15 -5.43 -16.72
CA VAL A 570 20.04 -5.71 -15.27
C VAL A 570 20.66 -7.07 -14.93
N TYR A 571 20.39 -8.10 -15.73
CA TYR A 571 20.96 -9.43 -15.53
C TYR A 571 22.49 -9.41 -15.66
N ASP A 572 23.03 -8.80 -16.70
CA ASP A 572 24.47 -8.77 -16.98
C ASP A 572 25.22 -7.98 -15.89
N ARG A 573 24.67 -6.88 -15.43
CA ARG A 573 25.24 -6.08 -14.34
C ARG A 573 25.19 -6.85 -13.01
N ALA A 574 24.09 -7.58 -12.73
CA ALA A 574 23.98 -8.45 -11.56
C ALA A 574 25.07 -9.54 -11.55
N GLU A 575 25.31 -10.19 -12.69
CA GLU A 575 26.38 -11.19 -12.85
C GLU A 575 27.78 -10.58 -12.70
N GLU A 576 28.00 -9.37 -13.20
CA GLU A 576 29.25 -8.63 -13.04
C GLU A 576 29.53 -8.34 -11.56
N ASN A 577 28.56 -7.79 -10.84
CA ASN A 577 28.66 -7.52 -9.41
C ASN A 577 28.98 -8.79 -8.61
N ARG A 578 28.29 -9.89 -8.92
CA ARG A 578 28.59 -11.20 -8.30
C ARG A 578 30.02 -11.65 -8.55
N ARG A 579 30.50 -11.56 -9.79
CA ARG A 579 31.88 -11.95 -10.15
C ARG A 579 32.90 -11.10 -9.42
N LYS A 580 32.66 -9.79 -9.31
CA LYS A 580 33.50 -8.87 -8.55
C LYS A 580 33.56 -9.25 -7.08
N ALA A 581 32.41 -9.46 -6.43
CA ALA A 581 32.34 -9.86 -5.04
C ALA A 581 33.04 -11.20 -4.74
N VAL A 582 32.93 -12.19 -5.66
CA VAL A 582 33.65 -13.47 -5.53
C VAL A 582 35.14 -13.29 -5.66
N ARG A 583 35.61 -12.38 -6.53
CA ARG A 583 37.04 -12.08 -6.69
C ARG A 583 37.62 -11.43 -5.45
N GLU A 584 36.97 -10.37 -4.95
CA GLU A 584 37.37 -9.67 -3.72
C GLU A 584 37.43 -10.59 -2.50
N ARG A 585 36.47 -11.51 -2.39
CA ARG A 585 36.50 -12.51 -1.33
C ARG A 585 37.68 -13.44 -1.43
N ARG A 586 38.01 -13.93 -2.62
CA ARG A 586 39.19 -14.80 -2.85
C ARG A 586 40.49 -14.08 -2.54
N GLU A 587 40.60 -12.79 -2.88
CA GLU A 587 41.77 -11.97 -2.58
C GLU A 587 41.95 -11.75 -1.07
N LYS A 588 40.85 -11.59 -0.33
CA LYS A 588 40.88 -11.47 1.15
C LYS A 588 41.20 -12.79 1.86
N GLU A 589 40.82 -13.93 1.26
CA GLU A 589 41.05 -15.27 1.80
C GLU A 589 42.38 -15.88 1.35
N ALA A 590 43.12 -15.25 0.41
CA ALA A 590 44.45 -15.66 0.02
C ALA A 590 45.43 -15.45 1.18
N PRO A 591 46.21 -16.47 1.61
CA PRO A 591 47.20 -16.28 2.64
C PRO A 591 48.23 -15.24 2.20
N ALA A 592 48.55 -14.29 3.10
CA ALA A 592 49.68 -13.37 2.85
C ALA A 592 50.93 -14.24 2.61
N GLU A 593 51.47 -14.20 1.39
CA GLU A 593 52.76 -14.79 1.14
C GLU A 593 53.74 -14.15 2.12
N GLN A 594 54.25 -14.96 3.04
CA GLN A 594 55.31 -14.57 3.93
C GLN A 594 56.55 -14.34 3.05
N ASP A 595 56.88 -13.05 2.85
CA ASP A 595 58.21 -12.68 2.42
C ASP A 595 59.20 -13.19 3.48
N THR A 596 59.87 -14.30 3.15
CA THR A 596 61.04 -14.78 3.83
C THR A 596 62.28 -14.38 3.07
#